data_2df0a0c6f36e5670164263c67c642a08
#
_entry.id   2df0a0c6f36e5670164263c67c642a08
#
_cell.length_a   1.000
_cell.length_b   1.000
_cell.length_c   1.000
_cell.angle_alpha   90.00
_cell.angle_beta   90.00
_cell.angle_gamma   90.00
#
_symmetry.space_group_name_H-M   'P 1'
#
loop_
_entity.id
_entity.type
_entity.pdbx_description
1 polymer ?
#
loop_
_entity_poly.entity_id
_entity_poly.type
_entity_poly.pdbx_seq_one_letter_code
_entity_poly.pdbx_strand_id
1 'polypeptide(L)'
;RSTVLEYTQDRTCAYLDKQYMFGDSLLVAPVFNGDSKAIYYLPEGTWTHYLTGEKKTGGKWYEEDCGYMSIPVFVKENSLIAVGADTTKPDYDYAQDVTIKAYCLKEGVETSTVVYGMDKNVETTVSVKKENGKISIHVEAQKPCKVVLVDESVVDFCGAAWEMQDGDCVVSFEKGGDADCTLR
;
A
#
# COMPACT_ATOMS: atom_id res chain seq x y z
N ARG A 1 3.53 -14.89 -5.57
CA ARG A 1 2.62 -16.03 -5.93
C ARG A 1 1.82 -15.72 -7.19
N SER A 2 1.35 -16.77 -7.90
CA SER A 2 0.51 -16.58 -9.09
C SER A 2 -0.79 -15.86 -8.74
N THR A 3 -1.25 -14.98 -9.65
CA THR A 3 -2.47 -14.19 -9.50
C THR A 3 -3.71 -15.07 -9.30
N VAL A 4 -3.75 -16.26 -9.91
CA VAL A 4 -4.86 -17.20 -9.77
C VAL A 4 -5.08 -17.68 -8.33
N LEU A 5 -4.04 -17.72 -7.50
CA LEU A 5 -4.17 -18.15 -6.09
C LEU A 5 -4.93 -17.11 -5.24
N GLU A 6 -4.93 -15.85 -5.66
CA GLU A 6 -5.62 -14.76 -4.98
C GLU A 6 -7.01 -14.51 -5.57
N TYR A 7 -7.14 -14.63 -6.90
CA TYR A 7 -8.35 -14.32 -7.65
C TYR A 7 -8.93 -15.57 -8.32
N THR A 8 -9.24 -16.58 -7.51
CA THR A 8 -9.69 -17.91 -7.97
C THR A 8 -10.99 -17.89 -8.78
N GLN A 9 -11.83 -16.86 -8.60
CA GLN A 9 -13.10 -16.71 -9.30
C GLN A 9 -12.96 -15.97 -10.64
N ASP A 10 -11.81 -15.31 -10.88
CA ASP A 10 -11.54 -14.63 -12.12
C ASP A 10 -10.82 -15.58 -13.09
N ARG A 11 -11.54 -16.03 -14.12
CA ARG A 11 -11.00 -16.97 -15.12
C ARG A 11 -9.79 -16.44 -15.87
N THR A 12 -9.68 -15.13 -16.06
CA THR A 12 -8.52 -14.50 -16.71
C THR A 12 -7.26 -14.78 -15.91
N CYS A 13 -7.35 -14.74 -14.59
CA CYS A 13 -6.21 -14.96 -13.69
C CYS A 13 -5.61 -16.37 -13.78
N ALA A 14 -6.35 -17.36 -14.30
CA ALA A 14 -5.85 -18.73 -14.49
C ALA A 14 -4.77 -18.85 -15.58
N TYR A 15 -4.67 -17.87 -16.48
CA TYR A 15 -3.78 -17.90 -17.65
C TYR A 15 -2.70 -16.81 -17.62
N LEU A 16 -2.55 -16.10 -16.49
CA LEU A 16 -1.57 -15.03 -16.36
C LEU A 16 -0.20 -15.60 -15.94
N ASP A 17 0.74 -15.59 -16.87
CA ASP A 17 2.10 -16.10 -16.71
C ASP A 17 3.19 -15.00 -16.63
N LYS A 18 2.81 -13.74 -16.93
CA LYS A 18 3.73 -12.59 -16.99
C LYS A 18 3.54 -11.59 -15.88
N GLN A 19 2.76 -11.94 -14.87
CA GLN A 19 2.53 -11.12 -13.69
C GLN A 19 2.33 -11.97 -12.45
N TYR A 20 2.52 -11.39 -11.28
CA TYR A 20 2.38 -12.10 -10.02
C TYR A 20 2.01 -11.16 -8.87
N MET A 21 1.48 -11.74 -7.78
CA MET A 21 1.29 -11.04 -6.51
C MET A 21 2.57 -11.12 -5.68
N PHE A 22 3.06 -9.96 -5.25
CA PHE A 22 4.12 -9.81 -4.27
C PHE A 22 3.48 -9.44 -2.92
N GLY A 23 3.45 -10.41 -2.00
CA GLY A 23 2.60 -10.32 -0.82
C GLY A 23 1.12 -10.37 -1.18
N ASP A 24 0.28 -9.77 -0.35
CA ASP A 24 -1.19 -9.78 -0.47
C ASP A 24 -1.74 -8.58 -1.23
N SER A 25 -0.94 -7.54 -1.38
CA SER A 25 -1.39 -6.22 -1.80
C SER A 25 -0.74 -5.67 -3.06
N LEU A 26 0.39 -6.23 -3.49
CA LEU A 26 1.13 -5.73 -4.66
C LEU A 26 1.00 -6.68 -5.85
N LEU A 27 0.63 -6.16 -7.00
CA LEU A 27 0.69 -6.84 -8.28
C LEU A 27 1.88 -6.29 -9.07
N VAL A 28 2.74 -7.19 -9.56
CA VAL A 28 3.94 -6.84 -10.33
C VAL A 28 3.83 -7.46 -11.71
N ALA A 29 4.06 -6.66 -12.74
CA ALA A 29 4.04 -7.08 -14.14
C ALA A 29 5.38 -6.76 -14.83
N PRO A 30 6.38 -7.64 -14.73
CA PRO A 30 7.68 -7.41 -15.35
C PRO A 30 7.61 -7.36 -16.88
N VAL A 31 8.55 -6.63 -17.48
CA VAL A 31 8.72 -6.55 -18.92
C VAL A 31 9.56 -7.73 -19.40
N PHE A 32 8.99 -8.58 -20.28
CA PHE A 32 9.66 -9.78 -20.79
C PHE A 32 9.98 -9.72 -22.28
N ASN A 33 9.82 -8.58 -22.93
CA ASN A 33 10.05 -8.40 -24.36
C ASN A 33 11.10 -7.33 -24.65
N GLY A 34 11.60 -7.31 -25.90
CA GLY A 34 12.57 -6.32 -26.35
C GLY A 34 11.95 -4.96 -26.71
N ASP A 35 10.63 -4.86 -26.74
CA ASP A 35 9.91 -3.66 -27.16
C ASP A 35 9.61 -2.72 -25.97
N SER A 36 10.10 -3.06 -24.78
CA SER A 36 9.90 -2.30 -23.54
C SER A 36 8.43 -2.12 -23.17
N LYS A 37 7.55 -3.01 -23.57
CA LYS A 37 6.13 -2.98 -23.29
C LYS A 37 5.73 -4.00 -22.24
N ALA A 38 5.01 -3.57 -21.22
CA ALA A 38 4.33 -4.44 -20.28
C ALA A 38 2.87 -4.59 -20.68
N ILE A 39 2.40 -5.83 -20.80
CA ILE A 39 0.98 -6.15 -20.99
C ILE A 39 0.54 -6.94 -19.78
N TYR A 40 -0.46 -6.42 -19.09
CA TYR A 40 -0.92 -7.00 -17.82
C TYR A 40 -2.44 -6.85 -17.64
N TYR A 41 -2.99 -7.69 -16.81
CA TYR A 41 -4.40 -7.66 -16.40
C TYR A 41 -4.51 -7.24 -14.94
N LEU A 42 -5.32 -6.24 -14.65
CA LEU A 42 -5.68 -5.88 -13.27
C LEU A 42 -7.01 -6.56 -12.94
N PRO A 43 -7.08 -7.45 -11.93
CA PRO A 43 -8.34 -8.00 -11.44
C PRO A 43 -9.29 -6.91 -10.95
N GLU A 44 -10.58 -7.21 -10.80
CA GLU A 44 -11.58 -6.24 -10.34
C GLU A 44 -11.16 -5.49 -9.08
N GLY A 45 -11.50 -4.21 -8.99
CA GLY A 45 -11.17 -3.28 -7.91
C GLY A 45 -10.44 -2.05 -8.41
N THR A 46 -9.99 -1.21 -7.48
CA THR A 46 -9.17 -0.03 -7.76
C THR A 46 -7.72 -0.35 -7.45
N TRP A 47 -6.84 0.02 -8.37
CA TRP A 47 -5.41 -0.21 -8.26
C TRP A 47 -4.65 1.11 -8.37
N THR A 48 -3.68 1.31 -7.50
CA THR A 48 -2.81 2.49 -7.55
C THR A 48 -1.43 2.09 -8.03
N HIS A 49 -0.95 2.70 -9.10
CA HIS A 49 0.42 2.47 -9.57
C HIS A 49 1.41 2.97 -8.52
N TYR A 50 2.25 2.07 -7.99
CA TYR A 50 3.09 2.35 -6.82
C TYR A 50 4.10 3.49 -7.04
N LEU A 51 4.66 3.60 -8.28
CA LEU A 51 5.67 4.59 -8.60
C LEU A 51 5.09 5.96 -9.02
N THR A 52 3.92 5.98 -9.64
CA THR A 52 3.34 7.21 -10.22
C THR A 52 2.15 7.76 -9.45
N GLY A 53 1.53 6.95 -8.58
CA GLY A 53 0.28 7.30 -7.90
C GLY A 53 -0.97 7.23 -8.78
N GLU A 54 -0.84 6.91 -10.08
CA GLU A 54 -1.99 6.83 -10.99
C GLU A 54 -2.95 5.72 -10.56
N LYS A 55 -4.25 6.05 -10.49
CA LYS A 55 -5.30 5.09 -10.20
C LYS A 55 -5.84 4.46 -11.48
N LYS A 56 -5.95 3.13 -11.49
CA LYS A 56 -6.51 2.33 -12.58
C LYS A 56 -7.65 1.45 -12.08
N THR A 57 -8.70 1.34 -12.91
CA THR A 57 -9.83 0.44 -12.62
C THR A 57 -9.50 -0.96 -13.11
N GLY A 58 -9.67 -1.97 -12.27
CA GLY A 58 -9.48 -3.37 -12.63
C GLY A 58 -10.56 -3.95 -13.54
N GLY A 59 -10.54 -5.28 -13.72
CA GLY A 59 -11.42 -6.03 -14.63
C GLY A 59 -11.00 -5.94 -16.10
N LYS A 60 -9.80 -5.48 -16.44
CA LYS A 60 -9.35 -5.30 -17.82
C LYS A 60 -7.84 -5.37 -18.02
N TRP A 61 -7.45 -5.51 -19.28
CA TRP A 61 -6.07 -5.49 -19.72
C TRP A 61 -5.56 -4.08 -19.93
N TYR A 62 -4.27 -3.91 -19.71
CA TYR A 62 -3.51 -2.69 -19.95
C TYR A 62 -2.23 -3.00 -20.72
N GLU A 63 -1.78 -2.03 -21.51
CA GLU A 63 -0.45 -1.99 -22.11
C GLU A 63 0.22 -0.68 -21.71
N GLU A 64 1.50 -0.74 -21.37
CA GLU A 64 2.28 0.39 -20.87
C GLU A 64 3.71 0.32 -21.40
N ASP A 65 4.24 1.44 -21.86
CA ASP A 65 5.64 1.56 -22.26
C ASP A 65 6.51 1.76 -21.00
N CYS A 66 7.47 0.87 -20.80
CA CYS A 66 8.33 0.85 -19.63
C CYS A 66 9.79 1.07 -20.02
N GLY A 67 10.41 2.12 -19.46
CA GLY A 67 11.85 2.31 -19.56
C GLY A 67 12.63 1.42 -18.58
N TYR A 68 13.95 1.45 -18.66
CA TYR A 68 14.83 0.65 -17.79
C TYR A 68 14.64 0.88 -16.29
N MET A 69 14.16 2.05 -15.90
CA MET A 69 13.90 2.45 -14.50
C MET A 69 12.45 2.31 -14.11
N SER A 70 11.62 1.69 -14.93
CA SER A 70 10.17 1.57 -14.73
C SER A 70 9.74 0.11 -14.82
N ILE A 71 8.83 -0.25 -13.93
CA ILE A 71 8.16 -1.54 -13.90
C ILE A 71 6.74 -1.31 -13.39
N PRO A 72 5.69 -1.86 -14.03
CA PRO A 72 4.34 -1.79 -13.49
C PRO A 72 4.23 -2.54 -12.16
N VAL A 73 4.03 -1.78 -11.10
CA VAL A 73 3.72 -2.27 -9.75
C VAL A 73 2.47 -1.58 -9.28
N PHE A 74 1.46 -2.33 -8.94
CA PHE A 74 0.17 -1.82 -8.51
C PHE A 74 -0.17 -2.24 -7.10
N VAL A 75 -0.65 -1.29 -6.31
CA VAL A 75 -1.20 -1.53 -4.97
C VAL A 75 -2.70 -1.74 -5.09
N LYS A 76 -3.18 -2.82 -4.50
CA LYS A 76 -4.61 -3.12 -4.38
C LYS A 76 -5.29 -2.12 -3.45
N GLU A 77 -6.54 -1.76 -3.75
CA GLU A 77 -7.35 -0.95 -2.83
C GLU A 77 -7.46 -1.56 -1.43
N ASN A 78 -7.69 -0.72 -0.44
CA ASN A 78 -7.80 -1.08 0.97
C ASN A 78 -6.57 -1.83 1.50
N SER A 79 -5.37 -1.38 1.13
CA SER A 79 -4.11 -2.01 1.51
C SER A 79 -3.21 -1.09 2.33
N LEU A 80 -2.51 -1.67 3.29
CA LEU A 80 -1.44 -1.03 4.04
C LEU A 80 -0.09 -1.60 3.61
N ILE A 81 0.82 -0.75 3.14
CA ILE A 81 2.16 -1.14 2.70
C ILE A 81 3.20 -0.58 3.67
N ALA A 82 3.94 -1.47 4.31
CA ALA A 82 5.07 -1.09 5.15
C ALA A 82 6.29 -0.78 4.28
N VAL A 83 6.87 0.40 4.48
CA VAL A 83 8.08 0.89 3.80
C VAL A 83 9.13 1.17 4.86
N GLY A 84 10.27 0.51 4.76
CA GLY A 84 11.39 0.68 5.69
C GLY A 84 12.07 2.03 5.54
N ALA A 85 12.70 2.49 6.61
CA ALA A 85 13.37 3.78 6.66
C ALA A 85 14.74 3.79 5.97
N ASP A 86 15.46 2.66 5.93
CA ASP A 86 16.79 2.58 5.34
C ASP A 86 16.75 1.94 3.95
N THR A 87 17.15 2.69 2.93
CA THR A 87 17.24 2.22 1.53
C THR A 87 18.66 1.77 1.15
N THR A 88 19.62 1.85 2.05
CA THR A 88 21.05 1.59 1.76
C THR A 88 21.51 0.22 2.23
N LYS A 89 20.80 -0.39 3.18
CA LYS A 89 21.14 -1.69 3.78
C LYS A 89 19.95 -2.63 3.72
N PRO A 90 20.16 -3.92 3.39
CA PRO A 90 19.10 -4.92 3.44
C PRO A 90 18.81 -5.43 4.86
N ASP A 91 19.73 -5.21 5.80
CA ASP A 91 19.69 -5.71 7.16
C ASP A 91 19.76 -4.54 8.14
N TYR A 92 18.61 -4.19 8.72
CA TYR A 92 18.42 -3.10 9.67
C TYR A 92 17.19 -3.37 10.52
N ASP A 93 16.94 -2.56 11.53
CA ASP A 93 15.73 -2.63 12.34
C ASP A 93 14.51 -2.15 11.55
N TYR A 94 13.72 -3.09 11.01
CA TYR A 94 12.60 -2.80 10.11
C TYR A 94 11.45 -2.04 10.77
N ALA A 95 11.33 -2.07 12.10
CA ALA A 95 10.31 -1.35 12.84
C ALA A 95 10.72 0.08 13.21
N GLN A 96 12.03 0.42 13.10
CA GLN A 96 12.52 1.75 13.38
C GLN A 96 12.14 2.71 12.26
N ASP A 97 11.39 3.78 12.60
CA ASP A 97 10.95 4.83 11.68
C ASP A 97 10.20 4.31 10.44
N VAL A 98 9.53 3.16 10.58
CA VAL A 98 8.77 2.55 9.49
C VAL A 98 7.63 3.46 9.05
N THR A 99 7.40 3.53 7.74
CA THR A 99 6.27 4.25 7.16
C THR A 99 5.23 3.27 6.63
N ILE A 100 4.00 3.36 7.12
CA ILE A 100 2.86 2.56 6.64
C ILE A 100 2.03 3.42 5.70
N LYS A 101 1.98 3.06 4.42
CA LYS A 101 1.18 3.76 3.41
C LYS A 101 -0.17 3.08 3.22
N ALA A 102 -1.24 3.83 3.44
CA ALA A 102 -2.63 3.37 3.27
C ALA A 102 -3.16 3.79 1.89
N TYR A 103 -3.60 2.82 1.10
CA TYR A 103 -4.05 3.03 -0.28
C TYR A 103 -5.53 2.76 -0.45
N CYS A 104 -6.26 3.73 -1.05
CA CYS A 104 -7.64 3.58 -1.50
C CYS A 104 -8.54 2.89 -0.46
N LEU A 105 -8.62 3.45 0.74
CA LEU A 105 -9.39 2.90 1.85
C LEU A 105 -10.88 2.78 1.48
N LYS A 106 -11.46 1.62 1.75
CA LYS A 106 -12.88 1.35 1.53
C LYS A 106 -13.71 1.76 2.73
N GLU A 107 -14.87 2.34 2.44
CA GLU A 107 -15.86 2.69 3.45
C GLU A 107 -16.34 1.45 4.22
N GLY A 108 -16.34 1.54 5.56
CA GLY A 108 -16.79 0.48 6.47
C GLY A 108 -15.85 -0.72 6.61
N VAL A 109 -14.69 -0.73 5.94
CA VAL A 109 -13.75 -1.85 5.98
C VAL A 109 -12.49 -1.46 6.75
N GLU A 110 -12.20 -2.20 7.81
CA GLU A 110 -10.94 -2.09 8.53
C GLU A 110 -9.84 -2.89 7.82
N THR A 111 -8.66 -2.31 7.74
CA THR A 111 -7.46 -2.99 7.22
C THR A 111 -6.32 -2.86 8.21
N SER A 112 -5.48 -3.89 8.32
CA SER A 112 -4.36 -3.91 9.26
C SER A 112 -3.10 -4.49 8.64
N THR A 113 -1.95 -4.12 9.21
CA THR A 113 -0.65 -4.67 8.85
C THR A 113 0.22 -4.79 10.10
N VAL A 114 1.21 -5.68 10.02
CA VAL A 114 2.19 -5.89 11.10
C VAL A 114 3.61 -5.75 10.56
N VAL A 115 4.50 -5.21 11.38
CA VAL A 115 5.93 -5.17 11.10
C VAL A 115 6.65 -5.99 12.17
N TYR A 116 7.48 -6.91 11.69
CA TYR A 116 8.28 -7.79 12.55
C TYR A 116 9.65 -7.19 12.79
N GLY A 117 10.13 -7.29 14.01
CA GLY A 117 11.50 -6.97 14.36
C GLY A 117 12.49 -8.06 13.92
N MET A 118 13.77 -7.82 14.19
CA MET A 118 14.87 -8.74 13.87
C MET A 118 14.75 -10.09 14.59
N ASP A 119 14.12 -10.12 15.73
CA ASP A 119 13.83 -11.31 16.54
C ASP A 119 12.56 -12.07 16.12
N LYS A 120 11.91 -11.64 15.02
CA LYS A 120 10.64 -12.15 14.47
C LYS A 120 9.42 -11.92 15.36
N ASN A 121 9.53 -11.12 16.40
CA ASN A 121 8.37 -10.67 17.17
C ASN A 121 7.68 -9.50 16.44
N VAL A 122 6.37 -9.37 16.65
CA VAL A 122 5.63 -8.20 16.15
C VAL A 122 6.04 -6.99 16.97
N GLU A 123 6.58 -5.96 16.31
CA GLU A 123 7.00 -4.71 16.96
C GLU A 123 6.06 -3.54 16.64
N THR A 124 5.40 -3.58 15.50
CA THR A 124 4.43 -2.55 15.11
C THR A 124 3.20 -3.20 14.49
N THR A 125 2.03 -2.83 14.98
CA THR A 125 0.74 -3.15 14.38
C THR A 125 0.03 -1.84 14.06
N VAL A 126 -0.48 -1.73 12.85
CA VAL A 126 -1.29 -0.56 12.43
C VAL A 126 -2.60 -1.07 11.86
N SER A 127 -3.71 -0.54 12.36
CA SER A 127 -5.01 -0.70 11.74
C SER A 127 -5.62 0.65 11.36
N VAL A 128 -6.31 0.66 10.23
CA VAL A 128 -6.95 1.85 9.68
C VAL A 128 -8.36 1.49 9.24
N LYS A 129 -9.33 2.32 9.61
CA LYS A 129 -10.73 2.19 9.21
C LYS A 129 -11.24 3.52 8.68
N LYS A 130 -11.90 3.49 7.53
CA LYS A 130 -12.63 4.62 6.96
C LYS A 130 -14.13 4.42 7.15
N GLU A 131 -14.81 5.35 7.80
CA GLU A 131 -16.24 5.25 8.08
C GLU A 131 -16.89 6.63 8.25
N ASN A 132 -17.99 6.88 7.53
CA ASN A 132 -18.79 8.11 7.64
C ASN A 132 -17.96 9.42 7.44
N GLY A 133 -17.05 9.43 6.47
CA GLY A 133 -16.19 10.58 6.18
C GLY A 133 -15.08 10.83 7.22
N LYS A 134 -14.78 9.82 8.03
CA LYS A 134 -13.66 9.83 8.99
C LYS A 134 -12.73 8.67 8.73
N ILE A 135 -11.46 8.84 9.09
CA ILE A 135 -10.50 7.75 9.13
C ILE A 135 -9.97 7.65 10.56
N SER A 136 -10.11 6.48 11.17
CA SER A 136 -9.52 6.15 12.46
C SER A 136 -8.27 5.31 12.23
N ILE A 137 -7.19 5.68 12.90
CA ILE A 137 -5.89 5.00 12.86
C ILE A 137 -5.59 4.52 14.26
N HIS A 138 -5.30 3.24 14.41
CA HIS A 138 -4.83 2.64 15.65
C HIS A 138 -3.43 2.07 15.44
N VAL A 139 -2.49 2.46 16.29
CA VAL A 139 -1.08 2.06 16.21
C VAL A 139 -0.64 1.45 17.54
N GLU A 140 -0.18 0.21 17.48
CA GLU A 140 0.58 -0.43 18.56
C GLU A 140 2.04 -0.50 18.15
N ALA A 141 2.89 0.36 18.72
CA ALA A 141 4.31 0.42 18.41
C ALA A 141 5.12 0.84 19.63
N GLN A 142 6.34 0.35 19.73
CA GLN A 142 7.30 0.77 20.76
C GLN A 142 8.32 1.79 20.22
N LYS A 143 8.42 1.89 18.87
CA LYS A 143 9.34 2.74 18.14
C LYS A 143 8.56 3.78 17.32
N PRO A 144 9.19 4.90 16.95
CA PRO A 144 8.57 5.88 16.07
C PRO A 144 8.15 5.25 14.74
N CYS A 145 6.97 5.64 14.27
CA CYS A 145 6.49 5.24 12.96
C CYS A 145 5.62 6.33 12.33
N LYS A 146 5.36 6.21 11.04
CA LYS A 146 4.47 7.11 10.31
C LYS A 146 3.38 6.33 9.60
N VAL A 147 2.19 6.93 9.54
CA VAL A 147 1.10 6.45 8.70
C VAL A 147 0.82 7.51 7.64
N VAL A 148 0.85 7.11 6.38
CA VAL A 148 0.60 8.00 5.24
C VAL A 148 -0.73 7.59 4.61
N LEU A 149 -1.69 8.50 4.61
CA LEU A 149 -2.96 8.36 3.89
C LEU A 149 -2.74 8.88 2.47
N VAL A 150 -2.59 7.96 1.52
CA VAL A 150 -2.27 8.29 0.13
C VAL A 150 -3.51 8.83 -0.57
N ASP A 151 -3.41 10.07 -1.09
CA ASP A 151 -4.44 10.74 -1.88
C ASP A 151 -5.80 10.85 -1.15
N GLU A 152 -5.77 11.05 0.18
CA GLU A 152 -6.95 11.33 0.99
C GLU A 152 -7.02 12.82 1.35
N SER A 153 -8.18 13.43 1.10
CA SER A 153 -8.40 14.87 1.38
C SER A 153 -8.78 15.08 2.84
N VAL A 154 -7.77 15.20 3.68
CA VAL A 154 -7.93 15.41 5.13
C VAL A 154 -8.15 16.90 5.42
N VAL A 155 -9.09 17.21 6.32
CA VAL A 155 -9.40 18.58 6.77
C VAL A 155 -8.85 18.84 8.16
N ASP A 156 -8.94 17.85 9.05
CA ASP A 156 -8.53 17.98 10.44
C ASP A 156 -8.11 16.63 11.04
N PHE A 157 -7.21 16.68 11.99
CA PHE A 157 -6.70 15.52 12.69
C PHE A 157 -6.72 15.72 14.20
N CYS A 158 -7.06 14.68 14.95
CA CYS A 158 -7.00 14.65 16.41
C CYS A 158 -6.19 13.42 16.86
N GLY A 159 -5.38 13.58 17.89
CA GLY A 159 -4.69 12.48 18.57
C GLY A 159 -3.22 12.30 18.19
N ALA A 160 -2.76 12.80 17.04
CA ALA A 160 -1.37 12.69 16.61
C ALA A 160 -0.90 13.94 15.85
N ALA A 161 0.41 14.10 15.73
CA ALA A 161 1.01 15.13 14.87
C ALA A 161 0.85 14.74 13.40
N TRP A 162 0.47 15.69 12.56
CA TRP A 162 0.25 15.45 11.15
C TRP A 162 0.66 16.62 10.26
N GLU A 163 0.93 16.33 9.00
CA GLU A 163 1.26 17.33 7.97
C GLU A 163 0.83 16.83 6.59
N MET A 164 0.63 17.75 5.65
CA MET A 164 0.44 17.40 4.25
C MET A 164 1.78 17.45 3.53
N GLN A 165 2.14 16.37 2.85
CA GLN A 165 3.36 16.27 2.05
C GLN A 165 3.02 15.69 0.66
N ASP A 166 3.32 16.44 -0.41
CA ASP A 166 3.14 16.02 -1.81
C ASP A 166 1.71 15.53 -2.16
N GLY A 167 0.70 16.00 -1.43
CA GLY A 167 -0.71 15.60 -1.61
C GLY A 167 -1.16 14.47 -0.72
N ASP A 168 -0.26 13.83 0.02
CA ASP A 168 -0.53 12.79 0.99
C ASP A 168 -0.62 13.38 2.42
N CYS A 169 -1.43 12.78 3.27
CA CYS A 169 -1.47 13.13 4.68
C CYS A 169 -0.55 12.21 5.49
N VAL A 170 0.46 12.78 6.14
CA VAL A 170 1.46 12.07 6.95
C VAL A 170 1.15 12.27 8.42
N VAL A 171 0.91 11.18 9.14
CA VAL A 171 0.64 11.17 10.59
C VAL A 171 1.81 10.52 11.30
N SER A 172 2.36 11.19 12.31
CA SER A 172 3.54 10.74 13.04
C SER A 172 3.19 10.25 14.43
N PHE A 173 3.73 9.12 14.81
CA PHE A 173 3.61 8.50 16.12
C PHE A 173 5.01 8.25 16.71
N GLU A 174 5.29 8.87 17.87
CA GLU A 174 6.52 8.59 18.64
C GLU A 174 6.48 7.20 19.30
N LYS A 175 5.27 6.77 19.64
CA LYS A 175 4.90 5.43 20.14
C LYS A 175 3.50 5.13 19.65
N GLY A 176 2.99 3.94 19.95
CA GLY A 176 1.61 3.57 19.66
C GLY A 176 0.59 4.59 20.20
N GLY A 177 -0.56 4.66 19.59
CA GLY A 177 -1.66 5.56 19.93
C GLY A 177 -2.78 5.52 18.92
N ASP A 178 -3.79 6.33 19.17
CA ASP A 178 -4.96 6.49 18.31
C ASP A 178 -4.97 7.87 17.68
N ALA A 179 -5.41 7.95 16.45
CA ALA A 179 -5.63 9.20 15.74
C ALA A 179 -6.88 9.11 14.85
N ASP A 180 -7.68 10.16 14.87
CA ASP A 180 -8.87 10.28 14.04
C ASP A 180 -8.76 11.49 13.14
N CYS A 181 -9.12 11.33 11.87
CA CYS A 181 -9.21 12.44 10.95
C CYS A 181 -10.60 12.60 10.34
N THR A 182 -10.90 13.82 9.92
CA THR A 182 -12.10 14.14 9.17
C THR A 182 -11.72 14.41 7.71
N LEU A 183 -12.41 13.77 6.80
CA LEU A 183 -12.25 13.98 5.36
C LEU A 183 -13.12 15.14 4.87
N ARG A 184 -12.72 15.71 3.75
CA ARG A 184 -13.42 16.81 3.08
C ARG A 184 -14.64 16.34 2.32
#